data_ad7aed29a70e1c352b8b5b7e268db359
#
_entry.id   ad7aed29a70e1c352b8b5b7e268db359
#
_cell.length_a   1.000
_cell.length_b   1.000
_cell.length_c   1.000
_cell.angle_alpha   90.00
_cell.angle_beta   90.00
_cell.angle_gamma   90.00
#
_symmetry.space_group_name_H-M   'P 1'
#
loop_
_entity.id
_entity.type
_entity.pdbx_description
1 polymer ?
#
loop_
_entity_poly.entity_id
_entity_poly.type
_entity_poly.pdbx_seq_one_letter_code
_entity_poly.pdbx_strand_id
1 'polypeptide(L)'
;DPVAAVAEKVNALDVLFYRAETVLAPANASEASAFLGAFAILLREGLEALLIVIAMIAFLRKAERTEVLPFVHGGWLSALGAGALTWVAATYLIGVSGAGRELVEGFGSLFAVLVLLSVGIWMHGKSQAGEWQRYIRKTMQHALSRRSAWFLFGLAFLVVYREVFETILFFAALWSQGHTDAIL
;
A
#
# COMPACT_ATOMS: atom_id res chain seq x y z
N ASP A 1 1.69 46.31 34.85
CA ASP A 1 2.53 45.17 35.27
C ASP A 1 2.98 44.40 34.01
N PRO A 2 4.30 44.36 33.76
CA PRO A 2 4.81 43.72 32.53
C PRO A 2 4.43 42.21 32.42
N VAL A 3 4.21 41.56 33.55
CA VAL A 3 3.81 40.15 33.59
C VAL A 3 2.36 39.99 33.07
N ALA A 4 1.46 40.90 33.45
CA ALA A 4 0.09 40.85 32.96
C ALA A 4 -0.02 41.09 31.45
N ALA A 5 0.81 41.98 30.91
CA ALA A 5 0.86 42.23 29.47
C ALA A 5 1.43 41.06 28.67
N VAL A 6 2.37 40.27 29.26
CA VAL A 6 2.87 39.04 28.65
C VAL A 6 1.80 37.96 28.69
N ALA A 7 1.11 37.79 29.81
CA ALA A 7 0.03 36.79 29.93
C ALA A 7 -1.12 37.05 28.94
N GLU A 8 -1.48 38.34 28.73
CA GLU A 8 -2.50 38.73 27.73
C GLU A 8 -2.07 38.36 26.30
N LYS A 9 -0.79 38.61 25.95
CA LYS A 9 -0.26 38.23 24.62
C LYS A 9 -0.18 36.71 24.43
N VAL A 10 0.18 35.94 25.46
CA VAL A 10 0.17 34.47 25.41
C VAL A 10 -1.23 33.95 25.15
N ASN A 11 -2.22 34.42 25.91
CA ASN A 11 -3.62 34.02 25.68
C ASN A 11 -4.13 34.41 24.28
N ALA A 12 -3.72 35.57 23.75
CA ALA A 12 -4.08 35.96 22.39
C ALA A 12 -3.44 35.04 21.33
N LEU A 13 -2.20 34.61 21.56
CA LEU A 13 -1.51 33.63 20.71
C LEU A 13 -2.19 32.27 20.74
N ASP A 14 -2.55 31.77 21.92
CA ASP A 14 -3.27 30.49 22.06
C ASP A 14 -4.60 30.50 21.31
N VAL A 15 -5.35 31.59 21.38
CA VAL A 15 -6.60 31.74 20.60
C VAL A 15 -6.33 31.74 19.09
N LEU A 16 -5.24 32.37 18.64
CA LEU A 16 -4.85 32.38 17.23
C LEU A 16 -4.40 30.98 16.77
N PHE A 17 -3.63 30.27 17.57
CA PHE A 17 -3.24 28.90 17.29
C PHE A 17 -4.46 27.97 17.22
N TYR A 18 -5.36 28.05 18.17
CA TYR A 18 -6.60 27.26 18.14
C TYR A 18 -7.45 27.52 16.89
N ARG A 19 -7.55 28.80 16.47
CA ARG A 19 -8.23 29.16 15.21
C ARG A 19 -7.48 28.62 13.99
N ALA A 20 -6.17 28.70 13.98
CA ALA A 20 -5.36 28.15 12.89
C ALA A 20 -5.52 26.62 12.81
N GLU A 21 -5.50 25.93 13.94
CA GLU A 21 -5.77 24.48 14.00
C GLU A 21 -7.16 24.13 13.47
N THR A 22 -8.20 24.88 13.82
CA THR A 22 -9.56 24.61 13.32
C THR A 22 -9.73 24.88 11.84
N VAL A 23 -8.97 25.83 11.27
CA VAL A 23 -8.99 26.14 9.83
C VAL A 23 -8.10 25.18 9.04
N LEU A 24 -6.99 24.76 9.63
CA LEU A 24 -6.03 23.81 9.03
C LEU A 24 -6.38 22.36 9.29
N ALA A 25 -7.28 22.10 10.27
CA ALA A 25 -7.81 20.74 10.45
C ALA A 25 -8.37 20.30 9.09
N PRO A 26 -7.92 19.16 8.55
CA PRO A 26 -8.47 18.66 7.30
C PRO A 26 -9.98 18.60 7.50
N ALA A 27 -10.74 19.24 6.59
CA ALA A 27 -12.20 19.17 6.60
C ALA A 27 -12.55 17.70 6.77
N ASN A 28 -13.19 17.35 7.90
CA ASN A 28 -13.49 15.97 8.26
C ASN A 28 -14.11 15.32 7.03
N ALA A 29 -13.29 14.58 6.29
CA ALA A 29 -13.79 13.80 5.19
C ALA A 29 -14.91 12.96 5.80
N SER A 30 -16.13 13.06 5.30
CA SER A 30 -17.23 12.30 5.87
C SER A 30 -16.82 10.83 5.84
N GLU A 31 -17.23 10.03 6.82
CA GLU A 31 -16.96 8.58 6.86
C GLU A 31 -17.26 7.92 5.50
N ALA A 32 -18.32 8.40 4.84
CA ALA A 32 -18.67 7.97 3.47
C ALA A 32 -17.58 8.28 2.45
N SER A 33 -16.92 9.44 2.51
CA SER A 33 -15.85 9.77 1.56
C SER A 33 -14.57 8.98 1.86
N ALA A 34 -14.26 8.72 3.12
CA ALA A 34 -13.15 7.85 3.52
C ALA A 34 -13.39 6.40 3.07
N PHE A 35 -14.61 5.88 3.29
CA PHE A 35 -15.01 4.56 2.82
C PHE A 35 -14.92 4.45 1.29
N LEU A 36 -15.48 5.42 0.55
CA LEU A 36 -15.43 5.40 -0.92
C LEU A 36 -13.99 5.48 -1.44
N GLY A 37 -13.13 6.27 -0.78
CA GLY A 37 -11.71 6.34 -1.11
C GLY A 37 -10.99 5.01 -0.88
N ALA A 38 -11.18 4.39 0.28
CA ALA A 38 -10.63 3.08 0.61
C ALA A 38 -11.13 1.99 -0.35
N PHE A 39 -12.43 1.98 -0.63
CA PHE A 39 -13.04 1.04 -1.57
C PHE A 39 -12.51 1.21 -3.00
N ALA A 40 -12.36 2.44 -3.47
CA ALA A 40 -11.83 2.72 -4.81
C ALA A 40 -10.37 2.25 -4.96
N ILE A 41 -9.55 2.44 -3.92
CA ILE A 41 -8.16 1.94 -3.87
C ILE A 41 -8.18 0.41 -3.93
N LEU A 42 -8.91 -0.25 -3.03
CA LEU A 42 -9.00 -1.70 -2.98
C LEU A 42 -9.48 -2.30 -4.31
N LEU A 43 -10.49 -1.67 -4.92
CA LEU A 43 -11.02 -2.11 -6.20
C LEU A 43 -9.96 -1.98 -7.31
N ARG A 44 -9.25 -0.87 -7.35
CA ARG A 44 -8.22 -0.61 -8.36
C ARG A 44 -7.08 -1.62 -8.24
N GLU A 45 -6.43 -1.70 -7.08
CA GLU A 45 -5.29 -2.60 -6.86
C GLU A 45 -5.71 -4.08 -7.00
N GLY A 46 -6.91 -4.42 -6.49
CA GLY A 46 -7.47 -5.76 -6.64
C GLY A 46 -7.75 -6.13 -8.10
N LEU A 47 -8.24 -5.20 -8.92
CA LEU A 47 -8.42 -5.44 -10.36
C LEU A 47 -7.07 -5.57 -11.09
N GLU A 48 -6.05 -4.77 -10.74
CA GLU A 48 -4.71 -4.88 -11.33
C GLU A 48 -4.11 -6.26 -11.04
N ALA A 49 -4.13 -6.73 -9.78
CA ALA A 49 -3.71 -8.07 -9.40
C ALA A 49 -4.48 -9.17 -10.15
N LEU A 50 -5.81 -9.06 -10.17
CA LEU A 50 -6.68 -10.03 -10.81
C LEU A 50 -6.42 -10.16 -12.31
N LEU A 51 -6.28 -9.04 -13.01
CA LEU A 51 -6.02 -9.01 -14.45
C LEU A 51 -4.70 -9.73 -14.79
N ILE A 52 -3.66 -9.54 -13.96
CA ILE A 52 -2.38 -10.20 -14.19
C ILE A 52 -2.48 -11.71 -13.96
N VAL A 53 -3.13 -12.13 -12.87
CA VAL A 53 -3.34 -13.57 -12.58
C VAL A 53 -4.16 -14.23 -13.69
N ILE A 54 -5.24 -13.60 -14.14
CA ILE A 54 -6.07 -14.11 -15.25
C ILE A 54 -5.24 -14.20 -16.54
N ALA A 55 -4.44 -13.18 -16.85
CA ALA A 55 -3.59 -13.18 -18.03
C ALA A 55 -2.55 -14.31 -17.98
N MET A 56 -1.95 -14.59 -16.81
CA MET A 56 -1.04 -15.70 -16.61
C MET A 56 -1.74 -17.04 -16.83
N ILE A 57 -2.92 -17.25 -16.23
CA ILE A 57 -3.72 -18.46 -16.38
C ILE A 57 -4.14 -18.68 -17.85
N ALA A 58 -4.65 -17.64 -18.50
CA ALA A 58 -5.08 -17.69 -19.90
C ALA A 58 -3.91 -18.02 -20.82
N PHE A 59 -2.74 -17.41 -20.58
CA PHE A 59 -1.53 -17.69 -21.36
C PHE A 59 -1.07 -19.15 -21.20
N LEU A 60 -1.05 -19.68 -19.95
CA LEU A 60 -0.64 -21.06 -19.69
C LEU A 60 -1.63 -22.08 -20.28
N ARG A 61 -2.93 -21.81 -20.22
CA ARG A 61 -3.94 -22.64 -20.89
C ARG A 61 -3.78 -22.63 -22.39
N LYS A 62 -3.53 -21.47 -23.00
CA LYS A 62 -3.29 -21.36 -24.45
C LYS A 62 -1.98 -22.04 -24.89
N ALA A 63 -1.00 -22.11 -24.00
CA ALA A 63 0.27 -22.81 -24.22
C ALA A 63 0.20 -24.30 -23.91
N GLU A 64 -0.98 -24.84 -23.56
CA GLU A 64 -1.22 -26.23 -23.16
C GLU A 64 -0.36 -26.69 -21.97
N ARG A 65 0.06 -25.73 -21.10
CA ARG A 65 0.92 -25.95 -19.94
C ARG A 65 0.12 -25.89 -18.64
N THR A 66 -0.97 -26.67 -18.57
CA THR A 66 -1.87 -26.70 -17.41
C THR A 66 -1.26 -27.33 -16.17
N GLU A 67 -0.22 -28.14 -16.34
CA GLU A 67 0.53 -28.77 -15.25
C GLU A 67 1.23 -27.79 -14.30
N VAL A 68 1.48 -26.55 -14.75
CA VAL A 68 2.13 -25.51 -13.94
C VAL A 68 1.14 -24.54 -13.29
N LEU A 69 -0.17 -24.64 -13.56
CA LEU A 69 -1.20 -23.81 -12.95
C LEU A 69 -1.22 -23.85 -11.41
N PRO A 70 -1.03 -25.03 -10.76
CA PRO A 70 -0.98 -25.08 -9.29
C PRO A 70 0.10 -24.18 -8.69
N PHE A 71 1.23 -23.99 -9.39
CA PHE A 71 2.31 -23.10 -8.93
C PHE A 71 1.90 -21.62 -9.03
N VAL A 72 1.17 -21.22 -10.06
CA VAL A 72 0.61 -19.87 -10.17
C VAL A 72 -0.41 -19.63 -9.06
N HIS A 73 -1.31 -20.60 -8.83
CA HIS A 73 -2.29 -20.50 -7.73
C HIS A 73 -1.61 -20.48 -6.36
N GLY A 74 -0.59 -21.29 -6.15
CA GLY A 74 0.23 -21.23 -4.93
C GLY A 74 0.90 -19.88 -4.75
N GLY A 75 1.41 -19.28 -5.83
CA GLY A 75 2.07 -17.98 -5.82
C GLY A 75 1.16 -16.86 -5.33
N TRP A 76 0.02 -16.65 -5.99
CA TRP A 76 -0.87 -15.55 -5.59
C TRP A 76 -1.55 -15.78 -4.23
N LEU A 77 -1.88 -17.03 -3.87
CA LEU A 77 -2.42 -17.33 -2.54
C LEU A 77 -1.41 -17.06 -1.44
N SER A 78 -0.15 -17.46 -1.64
CA SER A 78 0.91 -17.17 -0.65
C SER A 78 1.22 -15.66 -0.56
N ALA A 79 1.04 -14.90 -1.65
CA ALA A 79 1.16 -13.45 -1.64
C ALA A 79 0.10 -12.79 -0.75
N LEU A 80 -1.16 -13.25 -0.83
CA LEU A 80 -2.22 -12.78 0.07
C LEU A 80 -1.92 -13.12 1.53
N GLY A 81 -1.43 -14.35 1.80
CA GLY A 81 -1.00 -14.75 3.14
C GLY A 81 0.15 -13.89 3.69
N ALA A 82 1.16 -13.64 2.86
CA ALA A 82 2.27 -12.75 3.20
C ALA A 82 1.80 -11.31 3.44
N GLY A 83 0.86 -10.82 2.64
CA GLY A 83 0.23 -9.51 2.84
C GLY A 83 -0.50 -9.41 4.17
N ALA A 84 -1.30 -10.41 4.53
CA ALA A 84 -1.97 -10.46 5.83
C ALA A 84 -0.96 -10.45 6.99
N LEU A 85 0.14 -11.21 6.88
CA LEU A 85 1.22 -11.18 7.87
C LEU A 85 1.90 -9.81 7.94
N THR A 86 2.13 -9.17 6.80
CA THR A 86 2.70 -7.82 6.73
C THR A 86 1.78 -6.81 7.42
N TRP A 87 0.46 -6.89 7.19
CA TRP A 87 -0.52 -6.05 7.86
C TRP A 87 -0.50 -6.23 9.37
N VAL A 88 -0.54 -7.48 9.84
CA VAL A 88 -0.47 -7.80 11.28
C VAL A 88 0.84 -7.27 11.88
N ALA A 89 1.98 -7.48 11.23
CA ALA A 89 3.26 -6.99 11.69
C ALA A 89 3.30 -5.45 11.76
N ALA A 90 2.78 -4.77 10.73
CA ALA A 90 2.69 -3.31 10.71
C ALA A 90 1.80 -2.77 11.84
N THR A 91 0.63 -3.38 12.05
CA THR A 91 -0.30 -2.99 13.13
C THR A 91 0.31 -3.24 14.51
N TYR A 92 1.01 -4.38 14.69
CA TYR A 92 1.68 -4.69 15.96
C TYR A 92 2.84 -3.72 16.23
N LEU A 93 3.67 -3.40 15.24
CA LEU A 93 4.77 -2.43 15.37
C LEU A 93 4.27 -1.03 15.72
N ILE A 94 3.15 -0.61 15.15
CA ILE A 94 2.51 0.67 15.47
C ILE A 94 1.92 0.66 16.91
N GLY A 95 1.38 -0.48 17.35
CA GLY A 95 0.71 -0.62 18.66
C GLY A 95 1.63 -0.75 19.87
N VAL A 96 2.86 -1.24 19.70
CA VAL A 96 3.77 -1.59 20.81
C VAL A 96 4.55 -0.40 21.40
N SER A 97 4.55 0.77 20.77
CA SER A 97 5.44 1.87 21.15
C SER A 97 4.86 2.84 22.18
N GLY A 98 4.87 2.44 23.48
CA GLY A 98 4.54 3.36 24.58
C GLY A 98 5.62 4.42 24.88
N ALA A 99 6.88 4.05 24.96
CA ALA A 99 7.98 4.94 25.38
C ALA A 99 8.91 5.41 24.23
N GLY A 100 8.81 4.80 23.07
CA GLY A 100 9.57 5.16 21.86
C GLY A 100 8.70 5.62 20.70
N ARG A 101 7.46 5.99 20.97
CA ARG A 101 6.44 6.34 19.96
C ARG A 101 6.95 7.36 18.95
N GLU A 102 7.54 8.44 19.41
CA GLU A 102 8.09 9.50 18.55
C GLU A 102 9.22 9.02 17.64
N LEU A 103 10.10 8.15 18.17
CA LEU A 103 11.19 7.57 17.38
C LEU A 103 10.67 6.57 16.35
N VAL A 104 9.71 5.72 16.73
CA VAL A 104 9.11 4.73 15.82
C VAL A 104 8.27 5.42 14.75
N GLU A 105 7.52 6.46 15.12
CA GLU A 105 6.77 7.30 14.16
C GLU A 105 7.73 8.03 13.19
N GLY A 106 8.83 8.60 13.70
CA GLY A 106 9.84 9.28 12.89
C GLY A 106 10.58 8.33 11.94
N PHE A 107 11.10 7.22 12.45
CA PHE A 107 11.78 6.22 11.62
C PHE A 107 10.83 5.49 10.68
N GLY A 108 9.60 5.19 11.14
CA GLY A 108 8.57 4.58 10.32
C GLY A 108 8.17 5.48 9.16
N SER A 109 7.96 6.76 9.40
CA SER A 109 7.65 7.76 8.39
C SER A 109 8.79 7.92 7.38
N LEU A 110 10.04 8.00 7.85
CA LEU A 110 11.21 8.08 6.98
C LEU A 110 11.35 6.83 6.11
N PHE A 111 11.16 5.65 6.70
CA PHE A 111 11.16 4.38 5.97
C PHE A 111 10.04 4.31 4.93
N ALA A 112 8.82 4.72 5.31
CA ALA A 112 7.69 4.80 4.38
C ALA A 112 7.98 5.74 3.20
N VAL A 113 8.57 6.92 3.46
CA VAL A 113 8.98 7.86 2.40
C VAL A 113 10.02 7.23 1.48
N LEU A 114 11.04 6.54 2.00
CA LEU A 114 12.06 5.87 1.20
C LEU A 114 11.46 4.75 0.34
N VAL A 115 10.54 3.96 0.90
CA VAL A 115 9.83 2.91 0.16
C VAL A 115 8.97 3.52 -0.94
N LEU A 116 8.15 4.53 -0.61
CA LEU A 116 7.27 5.21 -1.58
C LEU A 116 8.08 5.89 -2.70
N LEU A 117 9.19 6.55 -2.39
CA LEU A 117 10.10 7.11 -3.40
C LEU A 117 10.70 6.03 -4.28
N SER A 118 11.17 4.94 -3.69
CA SER A 118 11.76 3.81 -4.43
C SER A 118 10.75 3.18 -5.37
N VAL A 119 9.52 2.93 -4.89
CA VAL A 119 8.41 2.41 -5.69
C VAL A 119 7.99 3.44 -6.75
N GLY A 120 7.88 4.71 -6.40
CA GLY A 120 7.53 5.79 -7.32
C GLY A 120 8.53 5.96 -8.46
N ILE A 121 9.84 5.96 -8.15
CA ILE A 121 10.91 6.02 -9.17
C ILE A 121 10.87 4.78 -10.05
N TRP A 122 10.70 3.60 -9.45
CA TRP A 122 10.62 2.35 -10.20
C TRP A 122 9.38 2.30 -11.10
N MET A 123 8.23 2.77 -10.62
CA MET A 123 7.00 2.88 -11.40
C MET A 123 7.08 3.95 -12.48
N HIS A 124 7.75 5.09 -12.21
CA HIS A 124 7.89 6.13 -13.23
C HIS A 124 8.60 5.63 -14.48
N GLY A 125 9.60 4.74 -14.32
CA GLY A 125 10.24 4.06 -15.45
C GLY A 125 9.35 3.04 -16.17
N LYS A 126 8.19 2.66 -15.61
CA LYS A 126 7.27 1.63 -16.13
C LYS A 126 5.82 2.08 -16.27
N SER A 127 5.55 3.37 -16.15
CA SER A 127 4.19 3.96 -16.13
C SER A 127 3.41 3.82 -17.44
N GLN A 128 3.99 3.19 -18.45
CA GLN A 128 3.25 2.79 -19.65
C GLN A 128 2.71 1.37 -19.46
N ALA A 129 1.41 1.27 -19.19
CA ALA A 129 0.71 -0.01 -19.01
C ALA A 129 1.02 -1.06 -20.10
N GLY A 130 1.35 -0.63 -21.32
CA GLY A 130 1.80 -1.50 -22.40
C GLY A 130 3.20 -2.11 -22.21
N GLU A 131 4.09 -1.46 -21.46
CA GLU A 131 5.44 -1.98 -21.20
C GLU A 131 5.44 -3.04 -20.11
N TRP A 132 4.61 -2.86 -19.06
CA TRP A 132 4.45 -3.86 -18.01
C TRP A 132 3.83 -5.15 -18.55
N GLN A 133 2.79 -5.06 -19.36
CA GLN A 133 2.18 -6.23 -20.02
C GLN A 133 3.16 -6.91 -20.98
N ARG A 134 4.00 -6.14 -21.71
CA ARG A 134 5.07 -6.69 -22.55
C ARG A 134 6.16 -7.37 -21.73
N TYR A 135 6.55 -6.80 -20.59
CA TYR A 135 7.50 -7.40 -19.66
C TYR A 135 7.00 -8.74 -19.13
N ILE A 136 5.76 -8.79 -18.61
CA ILE A 136 5.12 -10.03 -18.15
C ILE A 136 5.10 -11.07 -19.27
N ARG A 137 4.69 -10.69 -20.48
CA ARG A 137 4.61 -11.60 -21.62
C ARG A 137 5.99 -12.14 -22.02
N LYS A 138 7.02 -11.29 -22.12
CA LYS A 138 8.41 -11.70 -22.38
C LYS A 138 8.94 -12.63 -21.29
N THR A 139 8.70 -12.29 -20.04
CA THR A 139 9.17 -13.06 -18.88
C THR A 139 8.50 -14.43 -18.82
N MET A 140 7.20 -14.50 -19.14
CA MET A 140 6.48 -15.78 -19.24
C MET A 140 6.98 -16.65 -20.39
N GLN A 141 7.30 -16.07 -21.56
CA GLN A 141 7.89 -16.83 -22.67
C GLN A 141 9.26 -17.43 -22.29
N HIS A 142 10.08 -16.66 -21.54
CA HIS A 142 11.36 -17.18 -21.01
C HIS A 142 11.16 -18.26 -19.94
N ALA A 143 10.16 -18.12 -19.08
CA ALA A 143 9.81 -19.13 -18.06
C ALA A 143 9.36 -20.45 -18.70
N LEU A 144 8.58 -20.38 -19.77
CA LEU A 144 8.18 -21.57 -20.54
C LEU A 144 9.39 -22.29 -21.16
N SER A 145 10.39 -21.53 -21.67
CA SER A 145 11.60 -22.12 -22.24
C SER A 145 12.48 -22.83 -21.19
N ARG A 146 12.47 -22.31 -19.94
CA ARG A 146 13.29 -22.87 -18.84
C ARG A 146 12.61 -23.98 -18.02
N ARG A 147 11.37 -24.38 -18.34
CA ARG A 147 10.58 -25.41 -17.61
C ARG A 147 10.46 -25.19 -16.09
N SER A 148 10.65 -23.98 -15.58
CA SER A 148 10.66 -23.73 -14.13
C SER A 148 9.28 -23.33 -13.61
N ALA A 149 8.53 -24.29 -13.07
CA ALA A 149 7.26 -24.04 -12.37
C ALA A 149 7.44 -23.09 -11.16
N TRP A 150 8.56 -23.20 -10.45
CA TRP A 150 8.92 -22.33 -9.34
C TRP A 150 9.13 -20.88 -9.75
N PHE A 151 9.60 -20.66 -10.98
CA PHE A 151 9.70 -19.29 -11.50
C PHE A 151 8.31 -18.66 -11.68
N LEU A 152 7.33 -19.43 -12.16
CA LEU A 152 5.95 -18.96 -12.31
C LEU A 152 5.28 -18.72 -10.94
N PHE A 153 5.58 -19.57 -9.94
CA PHE A 153 5.18 -19.32 -8.55
C PHE A 153 5.75 -17.98 -8.06
N GLY A 154 7.06 -17.77 -8.17
CA GLY A 154 7.73 -16.55 -7.73
C GLY A 154 7.23 -15.31 -8.46
N LEU A 155 6.97 -15.41 -9.76
CA LEU A 155 6.41 -14.32 -10.55
C LEU A 155 5.00 -13.95 -10.10
N ALA A 156 4.11 -14.95 -9.93
CA ALA A 156 2.75 -14.73 -9.44
C ALA A 156 2.75 -14.15 -8.02
N PHE A 157 3.62 -14.68 -7.14
CA PHE A 157 3.81 -14.17 -5.80
C PHE A 157 4.24 -12.69 -5.81
N LEU A 158 5.32 -12.36 -6.51
CA LEU A 158 5.89 -11.01 -6.53
C LEU A 158 4.92 -9.97 -7.06
N VAL A 159 4.23 -10.31 -8.13
CA VAL A 159 3.27 -9.39 -8.76
C VAL A 159 2.09 -9.12 -7.84
N VAL A 160 1.47 -10.16 -7.29
CA VAL A 160 0.31 -9.99 -6.40
C VAL A 160 0.71 -9.38 -5.07
N TYR A 161 1.85 -9.80 -4.49
CA TYR A 161 2.34 -9.22 -3.24
C TYR A 161 2.63 -7.71 -3.37
N ARG A 162 3.10 -7.28 -4.52
CA ARG A 162 3.30 -5.85 -4.80
C ARG A 162 1.99 -5.07 -4.66
N GLU A 163 0.90 -5.51 -5.33
CA GLU A 163 -0.40 -4.82 -5.27
C GLU A 163 -0.99 -4.85 -3.85
N VAL A 164 -0.86 -6.00 -3.16
CA VAL A 164 -1.26 -6.12 -1.75
C VAL A 164 -0.45 -5.18 -0.87
N PHE A 165 0.85 -5.04 -1.10
CA PHE A 165 1.71 -4.15 -0.33
C PHE A 165 1.37 -2.68 -0.59
N GLU A 166 1.09 -2.28 -1.84
CA GLU A 166 0.61 -0.93 -2.18
C GLU A 166 -0.73 -0.64 -1.48
N THR A 167 -1.66 -1.60 -1.48
CA THR A 167 -2.92 -1.49 -0.73
C THR A 167 -2.66 -1.27 0.77
N ILE A 168 -1.76 -2.03 1.38
CA ILE A 168 -1.39 -1.89 2.80
C ILE A 168 -0.86 -0.48 3.09
N LEU A 169 0.00 0.07 2.23
CA LEU A 169 0.53 1.42 2.40
C LEU A 169 -0.56 2.49 2.33
N PHE A 170 -1.50 2.38 1.38
CA PHE A 170 -2.63 3.30 1.28
C PHE A 170 -3.55 3.23 2.50
N PHE A 171 -3.88 2.03 2.95
CA PHE A 171 -4.71 1.85 4.14
C PHE A 171 -4.01 2.34 5.41
N ALA A 172 -2.70 2.11 5.56
CA ALA A 172 -1.92 2.65 6.67
C ALA A 172 -1.93 4.19 6.68
N ALA A 173 -1.83 4.82 5.49
CA ALA A 173 -1.93 6.26 5.37
C ALA A 173 -3.32 6.80 5.72
N LEU A 174 -4.40 6.13 5.31
CA LEU A 174 -5.77 6.49 5.69
C LEU A 174 -6.00 6.31 7.20
N TRP A 175 -5.48 5.24 7.78
CA TRP A 175 -5.55 4.97 9.22
C TRP A 175 -4.89 6.07 10.04
N SER A 176 -3.74 6.57 9.61
CA SER A 176 -3.02 7.64 10.29
C SER A 176 -3.78 8.98 10.31
N GLN A 177 -4.76 9.15 9.41
CA GLN A 177 -5.63 10.33 9.34
C GLN A 177 -6.84 10.26 10.30
N GLY A 178 -6.96 9.24 11.14
CA GLY A 178 -8.00 9.12 12.16
C GLY A 178 -9.35 8.56 11.68
N HIS A 179 -9.42 7.99 10.48
CA HIS A 179 -10.64 7.41 9.91
C HIS A 179 -10.76 5.90 10.20
N THR A 180 -10.45 5.48 11.42
CA THR A 180 -10.41 4.06 11.81
C THR A 180 -11.75 3.35 11.64
N ASP A 181 -12.85 4.02 11.97
CA ASP A 181 -14.19 3.42 11.99
C ASP A 181 -14.80 3.25 10.58
N ALA A 182 -14.27 3.98 9.59
CA ALA A 182 -14.72 3.89 8.19
C ALA A 182 -13.94 2.86 7.36
N ILE A 183 -12.87 2.27 7.90
CA ILE A 183 -11.95 1.38 7.19
C ILE A 183 -12.10 -0.08 7.66
N LEU A 184 -12.67 -0.29 8.85
CA LEU A 184 -13.01 -1.61 9.41
C LEU A 184 -14.45 -1.99 9.06
#